data_0266d862f8f31a99edca508e43477646
#
_entry.id   0266d862f8f31a99edca508e43477646
#
_cell.length_a   1.000
_cell.length_b   1.000
_cell.length_c   1.000
_cell.angle_alpha   90.00
_cell.angle_beta   90.00
_cell.angle_gamma   90.00
#
_symmetry.space_group_name_H-M   'P 1'
#
loop_
_entity.id
_entity.type
_entity.pdbx_description
1 polymer ?
#
loop_
_entity_poly.entity_id
_entity_poly.type
_entity_poly.pdbx_seq_one_letter_code
_entity_poly.pdbx_strand_id
1 'polypeptide(L)'
;TIGTDGQVVEIEIVNEYGRGNIHLTKVDSEYPDNKLTGAVFEVYKDSNNNGKLDDSDELLGTLTEKETGEYGMNDLFYGRYFIKETKAPDGFVLDTDVYEVVIDTDGKTYDVENKAGVGFINEVMRGNLKIVKTSSDGKVKGFAFRITGANGYEIILETDENGEIFIEGLRIGDYTVSEMNNSASSMYVLPDDKTATVKSGATTIVEMHNVVRETPNTGELDNLSLVLTLIGLSTLGIAASSFLRFKNKKKEEGN
;
A
#
# COMPACT_ATOMS: atom_id res chain seq x y z
N THR A 1 -53.48 46.20 -20.44
CA THR A 1 -54.26 47.20 -21.15
C THR A 1 -54.36 48.43 -20.26
N ILE A 2 -53.81 49.59 -20.75
CA ILE A 2 -53.93 50.87 -20.10
C ILE A 2 -55.35 51.34 -20.37
N GLY A 3 -56.19 51.46 -19.35
CA GLY A 3 -57.61 51.66 -19.50
C GLY A 3 -58.16 53.07 -19.32
N THR A 4 -57.35 54.02 -18.81
CA THR A 4 -57.79 55.39 -18.55
C THR A 4 -56.66 56.39 -18.82
N ASP A 5 -57.01 57.60 -19.30
CA ASP A 5 -56.02 58.66 -19.55
C ASP A 5 -55.37 59.08 -18.25
N GLY A 6 -54.02 59.14 -18.26
CA GLY A 6 -53.22 59.48 -17.07
C GLY A 6 -52.85 58.30 -16.15
N GLN A 7 -53.23 57.04 -16.47
CA GLN A 7 -52.82 55.90 -15.71
C GLN A 7 -51.33 55.59 -15.91
N VAL A 8 -50.52 55.59 -14.82
CA VAL A 8 -49.15 55.12 -14.80
C VAL A 8 -49.20 53.64 -14.42
N VAL A 9 -48.62 52.83 -15.31
CA VAL A 9 -48.39 51.40 -15.03
C VAL A 9 -46.90 51.23 -14.77
N GLU A 10 -46.55 50.91 -13.56
CA GLU A 10 -45.20 50.51 -13.21
C GLU A 10 -45.02 49.03 -13.54
N ILE A 11 -44.03 48.74 -14.30
CA ILE A 11 -43.60 47.37 -14.61
C ILE A 11 -42.22 47.16 -14.01
N GLU A 12 -42.13 46.33 -12.98
CA GLU A 12 -40.86 45.89 -12.45
C GLU A 12 -40.34 44.75 -13.34
N ILE A 13 -39.18 44.93 -13.91
CA ILE A 13 -38.49 43.90 -14.69
C ILE A 13 -37.29 43.47 -13.86
N VAL A 14 -37.37 42.28 -13.29
CA VAL A 14 -36.24 41.65 -12.56
C VAL A 14 -35.50 40.75 -13.52
N ASN A 15 -34.23 41.01 -13.72
CA ASN A 15 -33.32 40.09 -14.43
C ASN A 15 -32.58 39.24 -13.40
N GLU A 16 -32.75 37.97 -13.49
CA GLU A 16 -31.94 37.03 -12.70
C GLU A 16 -30.63 36.75 -13.44
N TYR A 17 -29.52 36.71 -12.70
CA TYR A 17 -28.22 36.34 -13.27
C TYR A 17 -28.18 34.82 -13.37
N GLY A 18 -27.84 34.30 -14.54
CA GLY A 18 -27.61 32.86 -14.73
C GLY A 18 -26.43 32.37 -13.91
N ARG A 19 -26.56 31.17 -13.38
CA ARG A 19 -25.58 30.55 -12.50
C ARG A 19 -25.32 29.11 -12.89
N GLY A 20 -24.15 28.58 -12.56
CA GLY A 20 -23.78 27.18 -12.76
C GLY A 20 -22.90 26.66 -11.65
N ASN A 21 -22.50 25.41 -11.78
CA ASN A 21 -21.72 24.72 -10.78
C ASN A 21 -20.45 24.13 -11.41
N ILE A 22 -19.38 24.07 -10.63
CA ILE A 22 -18.15 23.33 -10.96
C ILE A 22 -18.14 22.07 -10.11
N HIS A 23 -17.76 20.97 -10.73
CA HIS A 23 -17.59 19.67 -10.10
C HIS A 23 -16.34 18.98 -10.64
N LEU A 24 -15.66 18.17 -9.84
CA LEU A 24 -14.62 17.24 -10.25
C LEU A 24 -14.61 16.00 -9.36
N THR A 25 -14.27 14.86 -9.96
CA THR A 25 -14.02 13.61 -9.26
C THR A 25 -12.52 13.36 -9.23
N LYS A 26 -11.94 13.33 -8.03
CA LYS A 26 -10.51 13.08 -7.83
C LYS A 26 -10.24 11.59 -7.71
N VAL A 27 -9.42 11.04 -8.60
CA VAL A 27 -9.16 9.60 -8.68
C VAL A 27 -7.67 9.28 -8.80
N ASP A 28 -7.32 8.03 -8.45
CA ASP A 28 -5.99 7.46 -8.62
C ASP A 28 -5.70 7.21 -10.11
N SER A 29 -4.54 7.62 -10.61
CA SER A 29 -4.16 7.44 -12.01
C SER A 29 -4.00 5.98 -12.44
N GLU A 30 -3.69 5.07 -11.50
CA GLU A 30 -3.49 3.64 -11.76
C GLU A 30 -4.72 2.79 -11.40
N TYR A 31 -5.53 3.27 -10.46
CA TYR A 31 -6.76 2.63 -9.98
C TYR A 31 -7.93 3.63 -10.02
N PRO A 32 -8.49 3.93 -11.21
CA PRO A 32 -9.50 4.99 -11.36
C PRO A 32 -10.78 4.81 -10.54
N ASP A 33 -11.07 3.59 -10.11
CA ASP A 33 -12.19 3.30 -9.19
C ASP A 33 -11.91 3.78 -7.76
N ASN A 34 -10.64 4.07 -7.43
CA ASN A 34 -10.26 4.60 -6.13
C ASN A 34 -10.35 6.13 -6.13
N LYS A 35 -11.38 6.66 -5.50
CA LYS A 35 -11.51 8.09 -5.25
C LYS A 35 -10.55 8.55 -4.16
N LEU A 36 -9.95 9.74 -4.34
CA LEU A 36 -8.90 10.27 -3.47
C LEU A 36 -9.38 11.51 -2.71
N THR A 37 -9.09 11.56 -1.42
CA THR A 37 -9.40 12.69 -0.51
C THR A 37 -8.16 13.54 -0.24
N GLY A 38 -8.38 14.74 0.33
CA GLY A 38 -7.31 15.60 0.83
C GLY A 38 -6.60 16.46 -0.22
N ALA A 39 -7.08 16.45 -1.46
CA ALA A 39 -6.71 17.44 -2.46
C ALA A 39 -7.28 18.82 -2.10
N VAL A 40 -6.64 19.88 -2.56
CA VAL A 40 -7.15 21.25 -2.46
C VAL A 40 -7.08 21.90 -3.83
N PHE A 41 -8.23 22.42 -4.28
CA PHE A 41 -8.36 23.10 -5.55
C PHE A 41 -8.84 24.53 -5.31
N GLU A 42 -8.06 25.51 -5.74
CA GLU A 42 -8.44 26.91 -5.74
C GLU A 42 -9.21 27.26 -7.02
N VAL A 43 -10.23 28.11 -6.88
CA VAL A 43 -11.06 28.60 -7.97
C VAL A 43 -10.87 30.10 -8.11
N TYR A 44 -10.48 30.54 -9.29
CA TYR A 44 -10.29 31.94 -9.63
C TYR A 44 -11.30 32.35 -10.71
N LYS A 45 -11.75 33.61 -10.64
CA LYS A 45 -12.58 34.22 -11.68
C LYS A 45 -11.70 35.04 -12.61
N ASP A 46 -11.79 34.83 -13.92
CA ASP A 46 -11.15 35.69 -14.94
C ASP A 46 -11.76 37.09 -14.89
N SER A 47 -11.16 37.97 -14.09
CA SER A 47 -11.69 39.30 -13.81
C SER A 47 -11.42 40.32 -14.95
N ASN A 48 -10.37 40.11 -15.72
CA ASN A 48 -9.97 40.96 -16.82
C ASN A 48 -10.35 40.42 -18.21
N ASN A 49 -10.96 39.20 -18.26
CA ASN A 49 -11.40 38.49 -19.46
C ASN A 49 -10.26 38.26 -20.48
N ASN A 50 -9.03 38.04 -20.03
CA ASN A 50 -7.89 37.77 -20.88
C ASN A 50 -7.68 36.28 -21.22
N GLY A 51 -8.42 35.38 -20.57
CA GLY A 51 -8.36 33.93 -20.78
C GLY A 51 -7.11 33.27 -20.21
N LYS A 52 -6.46 33.87 -19.22
CA LYS A 52 -5.26 33.36 -18.54
C LYS A 52 -5.33 33.69 -17.07
N LEU A 53 -4.94 32.74 -16.22
CA LEU A 53 -4.81 33.00 -14.79
C LEU A 53 -3.62 33.94 -14.52
N ASP A 54 -3.88 35.11 -13.94
CA ASP A 54 -2.88 36.09 -13.54
C ASP A 54 -3.25 36.83 -12.22
N ASP A 55 -2.38 37.74 -11.80
CA ASP A 55 -2.54 38.46 -10.51
C ASP A 55 -3.77 39.41 -10.46
N SER A 56 -4.44 39.63 -11.59
CA SER A 56 -5.67 40.44 -11.67
C SER A 56 -6.92 39.63 -11.36
N ASP A 57 -6.80 38.31 -11.30
CA ASP A 57 -7.92 37.40 -11.13
C ASP A 57 -8.32 37.23 -9.67
N GLU A 58 -9.61 37.18 -9.43
CA GLU A 58 -10.18 37.08 -8.10
C GLU A 58 -10.19 35.62 -7.60
N LEU A 59 -9.48 35.33 -6.50
CA LEU A 59 -9.62 34.05 -5.80
C LEU A 59 -10.99 34.02 -5.10
N LEU A 60 -11.87 33.14 -5.54
CA LEU A 60 -13.20 32.92 -4.92
C LEU A 60 -13.16 31.99 -3.73
N GLY A 61 -12.15 31.15 -3.61
CA GLY A 61 -11.99 30.16 -2.55
C GLY A 61 -11.59 28.79 -3.09
N THR A 62 -11.90 27.73 -2.36
CA THR A 62 -11.57 26.36 -2.73
C THR A 62 -12.80 25.55 -3.06
N LEU A 63 -12.66 24.53 -3.92
CA LEU A 63 -13.69 23.51 -4.08
C LEU A 63 -13.89 22.78 -2.75
N THR A 64 -15.15 22.55 -2.38
CA THR A 64 -15.50 21.80 -1.19
C THR A 64 -15.62 20.32 -1.50
N GLU A 65 -14.92 19.45 -0.75
CA GLU A 65 -15.13 18.01 -0.81
C GLU A 65 -16.48 17.68 -0.15
N LYS A 66 -17.44 17.22 -0.94
CA LYS A 66 -18.81 16.89 -0.50
C LYS A 66 -18.94 15.43 -0.08
N GLU A 67 -18.27 14.55 -0.80
CA GLU A 67 -18.14 13.12 -0.56
C GLU A 67 -16.72 12.73 -0.91
N THR A 68 -16.29 11.52 -0.54
CA THR A 68 -14.96 11.01 -0.84
C THR A 68 -14.56 11.24 -2.30
N GLY A 69 -13.58 12.11 -2.52
CA GLY A 69 -13.05 12.46 -3.84
C GLY A 69 -13.99 13.27 -4.75
N GLU A 70 -15.15 13.71 -4.25
CA GLU A 70 -16.07 14.56 -5.01
C GLU A 70 -15.97 16.01 -4.54
N TYR A 71 -15.43 16.85 -5.38
CA TYR A 71 -15.18 18.27 -5.09
C TYR A 71 -16.11 19.15 -5.91
N GLY A 72 -16.56 20.26 -5.33
CA GLY A 72 -17.41 21.18 -6.08
C GLY A 72 -17.57 22.54 -5.48
N MET A 73 -17.96 23.51 -6.34
CA MET A 73 -18.40 24.86 -5.99
C MET A 73 -19.67 25.17 -6.75
N ASN A 74 -20.70 25.59 -6.04
CA ASN A 74 -22.01 25.86 -6.63
C ASN A 74 -22.28 27.34 -6.77
N ASP A 75 -23.30 27.67 -7.54
CA ASP A 75 -23.94 28.98 -7.58
C ASP A 75 -23.02 30.09 -8.11
N LEU A 76 -22.12 29.74 -9.03
CA LEU A 76 -21.21 30.66 -9.70
C LEU A 76 -21.92 31.40 -10.83
N PHE A 77 -21.71 32.72 -10.92
CA PHE A 77 -22.24 33.52 -12.03
C PHE A 77 -21.66 33.09 -13.38
N TYR A 78 -22.34 33.42 -14.46
CA TYR A 78 -21.77 33.27 -15.79
C TYR A 78 -20.41 33.96 -15.88
N GLY A 79 -19.44 33.30 -16.51
CA GLY A 79 -18.09 33.81 -16.65
C GLY A 79 -17.07 32.69 -16.89
N ARG A 80 -15.83 33.09 -17.02
CA ARG A 80 -14.68 32.19 -17.11
C ARG A 80 -14.05 32.04 -15.74
N TYR A 81 -13.66 30.81 -15.44
CA TYR A 81 -13.05 30.41 -14.18
C TYR A 81 -11.82 29.55 -14.43
N PHE A 82 -10.86 29.63 -13.52
CA PHE A 82 -9.66 28.82 -13.52
C PHE A 82 -9.63 27.96 -12.24
N ILE A 83 -9.32 26.69 -12.41
CA ILE A 83 -9.18 25.71 -11.32
C ILE A 83 -7.71 25.29 -11.30
N LYS A 84 -7.10 25.36 -10.10
CA LYS A 84 -5.71 24.99 -9.88
C LYS A 84 -5.61 24.10 -8.64
N GLU A 85 -4.95 22.95 -8.76
CA GLU A 85 -4.61 22.14 -7.60
C GLU A 85 -3.46 22.82 -6.84
N THR A 86 -3.65 23.06 -5.54
CA THR A 86 -2.63 23.66 -4.66
C THR A 86 -2.11 22.67 -3.63
N LYS A 87 -2.80 21.55 -3.47
CA LYS A 87 -2.35 20.41 -2.67
C LYS A 87 -2.86 19.12 -3.31
N ALA A 88 -1.96 18.21 -3.64
CA ALA A 88 -2.32 16.86 -4.07
C ALA A 88 -2.70 15.96 -2.88
N PRO A 89 -3.44 14.87 -3.07
CA PRO A 89 -3.59 13.81 -2.09
C PRO A 89 -2.24 13.24 -1.64
N ASP A 90 -2.20 12.69 -0.43
CA ASP A 90 -0.98 12.06 0.09
C ASP A 90 -0.54 10.90 -0.80
N GLY A 91 0.73 10.88 -1.18
CA GLY A 91 1.29 9.86 -2.07
C GLY A 91 1.24 10.17 -3.56
N PHE A 92 0.77 11.35 -3.92
CA PHE A 92 0.64 11.79 -5.30
C PHE A 92 1.44 13.07 -5.59
N VAL A 93 1.85 13.23 -6.84
CA VAL A 93 2.54 14.41 -7.34
C VAL A 93 1.51 15.49 -7.63
N LEU A 94 1.78 16.73 -7.20
CA LEU A 94 0.92 17.89 -7.47
C LEU A 94 0.79 18.13 -8.98
N ASP A 95 -0.44 18.29 -9.45
CA ASP A 95 -0.71 18.80 -10.79
C ASP A 95 -0.60 20.35 -10.77
N THR A 96 0.32 20.88 -11.54
CA THR A 96 0.58 22.33 -11.59
C THR A 96 -0.15 23.05 -12.70
N ASP A 97 -0.87 22.32 -13.55
CA ASP A 97 -1.64 22.88 -14.65
C ASP A 97 -2.86 23.66 -14.15
N VAL A 98 -3.34 24.55 -14.99
CA VAL A 98 -4.53 25.38 -14.74
C VAL A 98 -5.62 24.98 -15.71
N TYR A 99 -6.81 24.70 -15.18
CA TYR A 99 -7.96 24.22 -15.96
C TYR A 99 -9.01 25.30 -16.08
N GLU A 100 -9.41 25.60 -17.31
CA GLU A 100 -10.43 26.59 -17.62
C GLU A 100 -11.83 25.98 -17.63
N VAL A 101 -12.79 26.70 -17.03
CA VAL A 101 -14.22 26.40 -17.13
C VAL A 101 -14.97 27.67 -17.51
N VAL A 102 -15.83 27.59 -18.53
CA VAL A 102 -16.72 28.69 -18.92
C VAL A 102 -18.15 28.31 -18.51
N ILE A 103 -18.70 29.05 -17.53
CA ILE A 103 -20.09 28.90 -17.08
C ILE A 103 -20.94 29.83 -17.95
N ASP A 104 -21.80 29.24 -18.77
CA ASP A 104 -22.63 29.92 -19.77
C ASP A 104 -24.09 29.44 -19.83
N THR A 105 -24.42 28.42 -19.05
CA THR A 105 -25.77 27.81 -19.04
C THR A 105 -26.30 27.72 -17.61
N ASP A 106 -27.51 28.26 -17.40
CA ASP A 106 -28.15 28.30 -16.08
C ASP A 106 -28.43 26.91 -15.52
N GLY A 107 -28.09 26.70 -14.24
CA GLY A 107 -28.27 25.44 -13.51
C GLY A 107 -27.31 24.32 -13.91
N LYS A 108 -26.47 24.49 -14.93
CA LYS A 108 -25.59 23.44 -15.44
C LYS A 108 -24.41 23.20 -14.48
N THR A 109 -24.06 21.92 -14.31
CA THR A 109 -22.81 21.50 -13.67
C THR A 109 -21.77 21.17 -14.73
N TYR A 110 -20.58 21.70 -14.54
CA TYR A 110 -19.42 21.52 -15.41
C TYR A 110 -18.41 20.63 -14.71
N ASP A 111 -18.18 19.44 -15.27
CA ASP A 111 -17.18 18.50 -14.77
C ASP A 111 -15.79 18.92 -15.28
N VAL A 112 -14.83 19.00 -14.36
CA VAL A 112 -13.43 19.30 -14.66
C VAL A 112 -12.62 18.03 -14.60
N GLU A 113 -12.01 17.68 -15.73
CA GLU A 113 -11.21 16.48 -15.88
C GLU A 113 -9.86 16.85 -16.51
N ASN A 114 -8.76 16.29 -15.99
CA ASN A 114 -7.46 16.33 -16.68
C ASN A 114 -7.21 15.06 -17.51
N LYS A 115 -8.09 14.06 -17.37
CA LYS A 115 -8.14 12.87 -18.22
C LYS A 115 -9.58 12.54 -18.59
N ALA A 116 -9.91 12.79 -19.83
CA ALA A 116 -11.27 12.68 -20.38
C ALA A 116 -11.93 11.31 -20.07
N GLY A 117 -13.13 11.36 -19.49
CA GLY A 117 -13.91 10.19 -19.13
C GLY A 117 -13.36 9.37 -17.96
N VAL A 118 -12.36 9.89 -17.25
CA VAL A 118 -11.77 9.25 -16.07
C VAL A 118 -11.95 10.11 -14.82
N GLY A 119 -11.69 11.42 -14.95
CA GLY A 119 -11.74 12.38 -13.87
C GLY A 119 -10.46 13.18 -13.73
N PHE A 120 -10.22 13.72 -12.54
CA PHE A 120 -9.00 14.48 -12.23
C PHE A 120 -7.99 13.54 -11.57
N ILE A 121 -6.95 13.15 -12.30
CA ILE A 121 -5.89 12.25 -11.84
C ILE A 121 -4.67 13.03 -11.34
N ASN A 122 -3.86 12.41 -10.43
CA ASN A 122 -2.46 12.80 -10.20
C ASN A 122 -1.54 11.60 -10.42
N GLU A 123 -0.30 11.88 -10.82
CA GLU A 123 0.75 10.89 -10.90
C GLU A 123 1.14 10.38 -9.51
N VAL A 124 1.41 9.07 -9.41
CA VAL A 124 1.79 8.42 -8.16
C VAL A 124 3.25 8.73 -7.82
N MET A 125 3.53 9.10 -6.59
CA MET A 125 4.91 9.19 -6.08
C MET A 125 5.53 7.81 -5.99
N ARG A 126 6.80 7.67 -6.40
CA ARG A 126 7.51 6.39 -6.47
C ARG A 126 8.88 6.43 -5.81
N GLY A 127 9.30 5.26 -5.33
CA GLY A 127 10.64 5.00 -4.80
C GLY A 127 11.07 3.58 -5.11
N ASN A 128 12.19 3.15 -4.53
CA ASN A 128 12.78 1.84 -4.76
C ASN A 128 12.91 1.05 -3.46
N LEU A 129 12.93 -0.28 -3.58
CA LEU A 129 13.19 -1.21 -2.49
C LEU A 129 14.39 -2.09 -2.86
N LYS A 130 15.37 -2.18 -1.95
CA LYS A 130 16.51 -3.08 -2.04
C LYS A 130 16.48 -4.05 -0.86
N ILE A 131 16.49 -5.35 -1.12
CA ILE A 131 16.66 -6.39 -0.10
C ILE A 131 18.12 -6.83 -0.17
N VAL A 132 18.80 -6.90 1.00
CA VAL A 132 20.16 -7.38 1.14
C VAL A 132 20.14 -8.61 2.03
N LYS A 133 20.46 -9.75 1.45
CA LYS A 133 20.51 -11.04 2.12
C LYS A 133 21.89 -11.37 2.61
N THR A 134 21.97 -11.80 3.88
CA THR A 134 23.18 -12.36 4.49
C THR A 134 22.86 -13.69 5.16
N SER A 135 23.88 -14.52 5.41
CA SER A 135 23.75 -15.76 6.18
C SER A 135 24.98 -16.07 7.01
N SER A 136 24.84 -16.89 8.03
CA SER A 136 25.94 -17.30 8.92
C SER A 136 27.05 -18.09 8.23
N ASP A 137 26.78 -18.72 7.06
CA ASP A 137 27.75 -19.48 6.26
C ASP A 137 28.17 -18.77 4.96
N GLY A 138 27.72 -17.53 4.77
CA GLY A 138 28.07 -16.67 3.63
C GLY A 138 27.30 -16.96 2.34
N LYS A 139 26.38 -17.92 2.30
CA LYS A 139 25.53 -18.16 1.12
C LYS A 139 24.41 -17.13 1.06
N VAL A 140 24.23 -16.54 -0.12
CA VAL A 140 23.27 -15.40 -0.29
C VAL A 140 22.39 -15.53 -1.52
N LYS A 141 22.74 -16.38 -2.48
CA LYS A 141 22.02 -16.54 -3.76
C LYS A 141 20.80 -17.45 -3.64
N GLY A 142 19.73 -17.11 -4.37
CA GLY A 142 18.57 -17.98 -4.62
C GLY A 142 17.57 -18.04 -3.46
N PHE A 143 17.70 -17.17 -2.44
CA PHE A 143 16.71 -17.05 -1.39
C PHE A 143 15.47 -16.33 -1.92
N ALA A 144 14.30 -16.95 -1.78
CA ALA A 144 13.06 -16.42 -2.29
C ALA A 144 12.39 -15.50 -1.26
N PHE A 145 11.94 -14.35 -1.73
CA PHE A 145 11.21 -13.36 -0.94
C PHE A 145 9.87 -13.06 -1.58
N ARG A 146 8.82 -13.04 -0.78
CA ARG A 146 7.51 -12.49 -1.13
C ARG A 146 7.44 -11.07 -0.62
N ILE A 147 7.13 -10.13 -1.49
CA ILE A 147 6.95 -8.72 -1.18
C ILE A 147 5.49 -8.38 -1.44
N THR A 148 4.77 -7.93 -0.41
CA THR A 148 3.37 -7.52 -0.50
C THR A 148 3.20 -6.06 -0.09
N GLY A 149 2.19 -5.38 -0.66
CA GLY A 149 1.92 -3.98 -0.41
C GLY A 149 0.44 -3.63 -0.61
N ALA A 150 0.14 -2.34 -0.63
CA ALA A 150 -1.21 -1.83 -0.85
C ALA A 150 -1.78 -2.25 -2.22
N ASN A 151 -3.11 -2.15 -2.36
CA ASN A 151 -3.86 -2.45 -3.59
C ASN A 151 -3.60 -3.86 -4.16
N GLY A 152 -3.30 -4.84 -3.29
CA GLY A 152 -3.05 -6.22 -3.70
C GLY A 152 -1.69 -6.44 -4.39
N TYR A 153 -0.75 -5.49 -4.24
CA TYR A 153 0.61 -5.69 -4.77
C TYR A 153 1.24 -6.92 -4.14
N GLU A 154 1.68 -7.85 -4.96
CA GLU A 154 2.44 -9.04 -4.56
C GLU A 154 3.41 -9.42 -5.65
N ILE A 155 4.67 -9.67 -5.28
CA ILE A 155 5.70 -10.22 -6.15
C ILE A 155 6.59 -11.18 -5.36
N ILE A 156 7.08 -12.22 -6.05
CA ILE A 156 8.04 -13.17 -5.51
C ILE A 156 9.31 -13.10 -6.35
N LEU A 157 10.44 -12.83 -5.71
CA LEU A 157 11.74 -12.71 -6.34
C LEU A 157 12.80 -13.50 -5.56
N GLU A 158 13.87 -13.88 -6.25
CA GLU A 158 15.02 -14.55 -5.65
C GLU A 158 16.24 -13.64 -5.65
N THR A 159 17.09 -13.77 -4.61
CA THR A 159 18.35 -13.04 -4.52
C THR A 159 19.35 -13.48 -5.58
N ASP A 160 20.09 -12.50 -6.10
CA ASP A 160 21.15 -12.68 -7.08
C ASP A 160 22.46 -13.25 -6.46
N GLU A 161 23.56 -13.26 -7.23
CA GLU A 161 24.90 -13.71 -6.80
C GLU A 161 25.45 -12.90 -5.62
N ASN A 162 25.03 -11.64 -5.46
CA ASN A 162 25.44 -10.73 -4.40
C ASN A 162 24.53 -10.80 -3.18
N GLY A 163 23.43 -11.57 -3.24
CA GLY A 163 22.41 -11.64 -2.23
C GLY A 163 21.42 -10.47 -2.30
N GLU A 164 21.25 -9.86 -3.45
CA GLU A 164 20.43 -8.66 -3.60
C GLU A 164 19.18 -8.91 -4.42
N ILE A 165 18.10 -8.22 -4.05
CA ILE A 165 16.92 -7.99 -4.86
C ILE A 165 16.74 -6.48 -4.96
N PHE A 166 16.55 -5.95 -6.17
CA PHE A 166 16.29 -4.55 -6.39
C PHE A 166 15.00 -4.37 -7.17
N ILE A 167 14.07 -3.57 -6.62
CA ILE A 167 12.75 -3.28 -7.20
C ILE A 167 12.64 -1.78 -7.38
N GLU A 168 12.50 -1.35 -8.64
CA GLU A 168 12.37 0.06 -9.00
C GLU A 168 10.91 0.48 -9.12
N GLY A 169 10.65 1.75 -8.88
CA GLY A 169 9.39 2.40 -9.22
C GLY A 169 8.18 1.91 -8.43
N LEU A 170 8.37 1.41 -7.22
CA LEU A 170 7.27 1.08 -6.32
C LEU A 170 6.52 2.35 -5.89
N ARG A 171 5.21 2.26 -5.72
CA ARG A 171 4.42 3.31 -5.05
C ARG A 171 4.99 3.55 -3.67
N ILE A 172 4.97 4.80 -3.19
CA ILE A 172 5.36 5.05 -1.80
C ILE A 172 4.37 4.41 -0.84
N GLY A 173 4.85 3.97 0.33
CA GLY A 173 4.05 3.30 1.35
C GLY A 173 4.76 2.11 1.97
N ASP A 174 4.03 1.34 2.76
CA ASP A 174 4.55 0.19 3.49
C ASP A 174 4.42 -1.09 2.68
N TYR A 175 5.51 -1.86 2.68
CA TYR A 175 5.61 -3.19 2.09
C TYR A 175 6.06 -4.19 3.15
N THR A 176 5.49 -5.39 3.12
CA THR A 176 5.97 -6.50 3.93
C THR A 176 6.90 -7.36 3.10
N VAL A 177 8.09 -7.63 3.62
CA VAL A 177 9.13 -8.49 3.04
C VAL A 177 9.19 -9.76 3.86
N SER A 178 8.79 -10.88 3.26
CA SER A 178 8.74 -12.21 3.90
C SER A 178 9.66 -13.18 3.16
N GLU A 179 10.60 -13.82 3.85
CA GLU A 179 11.41 -14.88 3.27
C GLU A 179 10.59 -16.17 3.15
N MET A 180 10.60 -16.77 1.97
CA MET A 180 9.91 -18.02 1.69
C MET A 180 10.83 -19.22 1.85
N ASN A 181 10.26 -20.33 2.33
CA ASN A 181 11.01 -21.59 2.35
C ASN A 181 11.16 -22.14 0.92
N ASN A 182 12.41 -22.28 0.48
CA ASN A 182 12.75 -22.90 -0.80
C ASN A 182 14.02 -23.78 -0.66
N SER A 183 14.59 -24.25 -1.76
CA SER A 183 15.80 -25.08 -1.75
C SER A 183 17.01 -24.37 -1.13
N ALA A 184 17.16 -23.05 -1.36
CA ALA A 184 18.27 -22.27 -0.82
C ALA A 184 18.14 -22.06 0.69
N SER A 185 16.90 -21.83 1.19
CA SER A 185 16.63 -21.53 2.60
C SER A 185 16.37 -22.75 3.49
N SER A 186 16.27 -23.94 2.91
CA SER A 186 15.84 -25.19 3.60
C SER A 186 16.67 -25.56 4.83
N MET A 187 17.96 -25.16 4.87
CA MET A 187 18.88 -25.46 5.98
C MET A 187 18.97 -24.32 7.02
N TYR A 188 18.15 -23.27 6.87
CA TYR A 188 18.22 -22.10 7.74
C TYR A 188 16.96 -21.94 8.60
N VAL A 189 17.13 -21.19 9.68
CA VAL A 189 16.01 -20.60 10.41
C VAL A 189 15.60 -19.35 9.62
N LEU A 190 14.34 -19.31 9.17
CA LEU A 190 13.83 -18.14 8.47
C LEU A 190 13.70 -16.98 9.46
N PRO A 191 14.11 -15.75 9.08
CA PRO A 191 13.91 -14.57 9.89
C PRO A 191 12.43 -14.16 9.91
N ASP A 192 12.06 -13.32 10.86
CA ASP A 192 10.75 -12.69 10.90
C ASP A 192 10.56 -11.75 9.69
N ASP A 193 9.31 -11.57 9.31
CA ASP A 193 8.91 -10.59 8.29
C ASP A 193 9.34 -9.18 8.67
N LYS A 194 9.72 -8.37 7.68
CA LYS A 194 10.08 -6.97 7.88
C LYS A 194 9.18 -6.04 7.09
N THR A 195 8.84 -4.91 7.70
CA THR A 195 8.16 -3.81 7.02
C THR A 195 9.19 -2.86 6.42
N ALA A 196 8.99 -2.51 5.15
CA ALA A 196 9.78 -1.55 4.40
C ALA A 196 8.91 -0.35 4.00
N THR A 197 9.16 0.83 4.53
CA THR A 197 8.48 2.06 4.10
C THR A 197 9.21 2.66 2.91
N VAL A 198 8.65 2.51 1.70
CA VAL A 198 9.18 3.11 0.47
C VAL A 198 8.85 4.60 0.45
N LYS A 199 9.87 5.44 0.22
CA LYS A 199 9.77 6.92 0.19
C LYS A 199 10.01 7.45 -1.21
N SER A 200 9.38 8.59 -1.52
CA SER A 200 9.50 9.24 -2.83
C SER A 200 10.95 9.55 -3.19
N GLY A 201 11.37 9.13 -4.40
CA GLY A 201 12.71 9.38 -4.93
C GLY A 201 13.86 8.70 -4.21
N ALA A 202 13.59 7.80 -3.24
CA ALA A 202 14.60 7.15 -2.42
C ALA A 202 14.61 5.64 -2.61
N THR A 203 15.72 4.99 -2.23
CA THR A 203 15.84 3.54 -2.10
C THR A 203 15.76 3.16 -0.64
N THR A 204 14.73 2.40 -0.26
CA THR A 204 14.60 1.78 1.06
C THR A 204 15.37 0.47 1.06
N ILE A 205 16.23 0.24 2.08
CA ILE A 205 17.02 -0.98 2.20
C ILE A 205 16.48 -1.84 3.33
N VAL A 206 16.28 -3.13 3.06
CA VAL A 206 15.88 -4.16 4.04
C VAL A 206 16.98 -5.22 4.09
N GLU A 207 17.59 -5.38 5.27
CA GLU A 207 18.59 -6.43 5.51
C GLU A 207 17.90 -7.66 6.10
N MET A 208 18.14 -8.85 5.53
CA MET A 208 17.61 -10.13 5.97
C MET A 208 18.77 -11.09 6.24
N HIS A 209 18.81 -11.63 7.47
CA HIS A 209 19.91 -12.52 7.89
C HIS A 209 19.38 -13.89 8.28
N ASN A 210 20.01 -14.96 7.74
CA ASN A 210 19.70 -16.33 8.11
C ASN A 210 20.81 -16.98 8.90
N VAL A 211 20.40 -17.78 9.89
CA VAL A 211 21.30 -18.64 10.64
C VAL A 211 21.06 -20.09 10.24
N VAL A 212 22.13 -20.82 9.96
CA VAL A 212 22.04 -22.27 9.68
C VAL A 212 21.44 -22.96 10.88
N ARG A 213 20.47 -23.86 10.65
CA ARG A 213 19.89 -24.68 11.74
C ARG A 213 20.96 -25.54 12.34
N GLU A 214 21.12 -25.49 13.65
CA GLU A 214 21.93 -26.47 14.36
C GLU A 214 21.23 -27.83 14.23
N THR A 215 21.85 -28.78 13.54
CA THR A 215 21.44 -30.17 13.65
C THR A 215 21.82 -30.63 15.05
N PRO A 216 20.87 -31.20 15.84
CA PRO A 216 21.25 -31.79 17.10
C PRO A 216 22.40 -32.75 16.82
N ASN A 217 23.49 -32.63 17.57
CA ASN A 217 24.63 -33.55 17.45
C ASN A 217 24.19 -34.94 17.96
N THR A 218 23.47 -35.69 17.12
CA THR A 218 23.05 -37.06 17.41
C THR A 218 24.17 -38.08 17.20
N GLY A 219 25.39 -37.59 16.98
CA GLY A 219 26.55 -38.37 16.58
C GLY A 219 27.66 -38.50 17.63
N GLU A 220 27.53 -38.01 18.83
CA GLU A 220 28.46 -38.42 19.90
C GLU A 220 28.06 -39.78 20.39
N LEU A 221 28.85 -40.77 19.98
CA LEU A 221 28.77 -42.17 20.38
C LEU A 221 29.04 -42.40 21.90
N ASP A 222 29.19 -41.36 22.70
CA ASP A 222 29.45 -41.44 24.13
C ASP A 222 28.29 -42.04 24.93
N ASN A 223 27.08 -42.04 24.36
CA ASN A 223 25.94 -42.70 24.98
C ASN A 223 25.70 -44.14 24.52
N LEU A 224 26.46 -44.67 23.53
CA LEU A 224 26.30 -46.03 23.07
C LEU A 224 26.78 -47.00 24.16
N SER A 225 27.81 -46.65 24.92
CA SER A 225 28.28 -47.41 26.06
C SER A 225 27.24 -47.42 27.19
N LEU A 226 26.52 -46.32 27.42
CA LEU A 226 25.46 -46.25 28.46
C LEU A 226 24.23 -47.06 28.04
N VAL A 227 23.86 -47.03 26.78
CA VAL A 227 22.73 -47.82 26.24
C VAL A 227 23.07 -49.31 26.24
N LEU A 228 24.31 -49.68 25.90
CA LEU A 228 24.77 -51.09 25.96
C LEU A 228 24.87 -51.59 27.41
N THR A 229 25.28 -50.74 28.36
CA THR A 229 25.28 -51.10 29.80
C THR A 229 23.86 -51.25 30.35
N LEU A 230 22.92 -50.42 29.95
CA LEU A 230 21.51 -50.55 30.33
C LEU A 230 20.86 -51.80 29.73
N ILE A 231 21.15 -52.17 28.49
CA ILE A 231 20.69 -53.39 27.87
C ILE A 231 21.34 -54.60 28.54
N GLY A 232 22.65 -54.53 28.85
CA GLY A 232 23.37 -55.59 29.58
C GLY A 232 22.80 -55.83 30.98
N LEU A 233 22.45 -54.79 31.74
CA LEU A 233 21.84 -54.87 33.05
C LEU A 233 20.40 -55.41 32.99
N SER A 234 19.64 -55.12 31.98
CA SER A 234 18.27 -55.63 31.78
C SER A 234 18.29 -57.13 31.45
N THR A 235 19.24 -57.62 30.68
CA THR A 235 19.38 -59.05 30.36
C THR A 235 19.88 -59.87 31.53
N LEU A 236 20.79 -59.30 32.35
CA LEU A 236 21.22 -59.93 33.64
C LEU A 236 20.08 -59.99 34.65
N GLY A 237 19.23 -58.96 34.74
CA GLY A 237 18.04 -58.93 35.57
C GLY A 237 17.01 -59.99 35.18
N ILE A 238 16.80 -60.27 33.91
CA ILE A 238 15.91 -61.30 33.39
C ILE A 238 16.48 -62.70 33.66
N ALA A 239 17.79 -62.89 33.47
CA ALA A 239 18.46 -64.12 33.77
C ALA A 239 18.41 -64.48 35.31
N ALA A 240 18.64 -63.49 36.17
CA ALA A 240 18.53 -63.66 37.62
C ALA A 240 17.11 -63.96 38.09
N SER A 241 16.10 -63.31 37.51
CA SER A 241 14.68 -63.55 37.84
C SER A 241 14.22 -64.94 37.37
N SER A 242 14.70 -65.43 36.26
CA SER A 242 14.41 -66.74 35.71
C SER A 242 15.09 -67.84 36.57
N PHE A 243 16.31 -67.61 37.07
CA PHE A 243 17.04 -68.54 37.96
C PHE A 243 16.40 -68.63 39.32
N LEU A 244 15.90 -67.59 39.91
CA LEU A 244 15.18 -67.53 41.13
C LEU A 244 13.81 -68.29 41.05
N ARG A 245 13.09 -68.11 39.93
CA ARG A 245 11.83 -68.87 39.68
C ARG A 245 12.07 -70.39 39.57
N PHE A 246 13.17 -70.78 38.89
CA PHE A 246 13.53 -72.19 38.73
C PHE A 246 13.92 -72.85 40.07
N LYS A 247 14.58 -72.06 40.95
CA LYS A 247 15.00 -72.57 42.29
C LYS A 247 13.80 -72.73 43.27
N ASN A 248 12.81 -71.85 43.16
CA ASN A 248 11.60 -71.93 43.95
C ASN A 248 10.70 -73.12 43.53
N LYS A 249 10.61 -73.40 42.19
CA LYS A 249 9.82 -74.57 41.70
C LYS A 249 10.39 -75.89 42.08
N LYS A 250 11.74 -76.04 42.24
CA LYS A 250 12.37 -77.26 42.75
C LYS A 250 12.18 -77.46 44.24
N LYS A 251 11.80 -76.45 45.03
CA LYS A 251 11.53 -76.59 46.49
C LYS A 251 10.10 -77.03 46.78
N GLU A 252 9.18 -76.85 45.85
CA GLU A 252 7.77 -77.20 45.95
C GLU A 252 7.50 -78.67 45.51
N GLU A 253 8.39 -79.26 44.65
CA GLU A 253 8.26 -80.67 44.20
C GLU A 253 9.04 -81.65 45.03
N GLY A 254 9.57 -81.25 46.20
CA GLY A 254 10.42 -82.06 47.05
C GLY A 254 9.87 -82.27 48.49
N ASN A 255 8.54 -82.17 48.68
CA ASN A 255 7.89 -82.57 49.93
C ASN A 255 6.74 -83.51 49.68
#